data_05ca156e8200c3e837a27bce8e9c11f8
#
_entry.id   05ca156e8200c3e837a27bce8e9c11f8
#
_cell.length_a   1.000
_cell.length_b   1.000
_cell.length_c   1.000
_cell.angle_alpha   90.00
_cell.angle_beta   90.00
_cell.angle_gamma   90.00
#
_symmetry.space_group_name_H-M   'P 1'
#
loop_
_entity.id
_entity.type
_entity.pdbx_description
1 polymer ?
#
loop_
_entity_poly.entity_id
_entity_poly.type
_entity_poly.pdbx_seq_one_letter_code
_entity_poly.pdbx_strand_id
1 'polypeptide(L)'
;MKSLDPKVIDYLNAVLKNELTAINQYFLHSRMLKDWGLNRLGDHTYEESIDEMKHADALIERVLFLEGLPNLQDLGKLMIGQNVKEILECDLRLEMQAMPDLREAIAYCEGASDYVSRQLFRDILDSEEEHVDWLETQLSLIDKTGLENYIQSQMG
;
A
#
# COMPACT_ATOMS: atom_id res chain seq x y z
N MET A 1 -25.90 -7.20 3.03
CA MET A 1 -25.94 -8.68 3.01
C MET A 1 -25.03 -9.22 4.11
N LYS A 2 -25.57 -10.04 4.97
CA LYS A 2 -24.77 -10.59 6.07
C LYS A 2 -23.71 -11.58 5.56
N SER A 3 -22.48 -11.47 6.06
CA SER A 3 -21.42 -12.38 5.69
C SER A 3 -21.74 -13.81 6.17
N LEU A 4 -21.51 -14.79 5.30
CA LEU A 4 -21.64 -16.21 5.68
C LEU A 4 -20.50 -16.66 6.58
N ASP A 5 -19.37 -15.95 6.54
CA ASP A 5 -18.18 -16.24 7.33
C ASP A 5 -17.62 -14.94 7.91
N PRO A 6 -17.85 -14.69 9.22
CA PRO A 6 -17.39 -13.46 9.88
C PRO A 6 -15.87 -13.25 9.81
N LYS A 7 -15.11 -14.31 9.62
CA LYS A 7 -13.66 -14.25 9.53
C LYS A 7 -13.20 -13.50 8.27
N VAL A 8 -14.03 -13.46 7.22
CA VAL A 8 -13.75 -12.65 6.03
C VAL A 8 -13.66 -11.17 6.40
N ILE A 9 -14.54 -10.70 7.31
CA ILE A 9 -14.52 -9.31 7.78
C ILE A 9 -13.22 -9.02 8.53
N ASP A 10 -12.71 -9.97 9.30
CA ASP A 10 -11.43 -9.82 10.00
C ASP A 10 -10.28 -9.63 9.00
N TYR A 11 -10.27 -10.41 7.92
CA TYR A 11 -9.28 -10.25 6.86
C TYR A 11 -9.41 -8.91 6.14
N LEU A 12 -10.65 -8.48 5.85
CA LEU A 12 -10.87 -7.17 5.24
C LEU A 12 -10.34 -6.04 6.11
N ASN A 13 -10.58 -6.10 7.41
CA ASN A 13 -10.07 -5.11 8.35
C ASN A 13 -8.55 -5.18 8.52
N ALA A 14 -7.95 -6.37 8.48
CA ALA A 14 -6.50 -6.53 8.55
C ALA A 14 -5.82 -5.87 7.34
N VAL A 15 -6.34 -6.10 6.15
CA VAL A 15 -5.82 -5.46 4.93
C VAL A 15 -6.10 -3.96 4.96
N LEU A 16 -7.27 -3.54 5.44
CA LEU A 16 -7.61 -2.11 5.59
C LEU A 16 -6.59 -1.39 6.48
N LYS A 17 -6.18 -2.00 7.59
CA LYS A 17 -5.14 -1.45 8.46
C LYS A 17 -3.85 -1.19 7.68
N ASN A 18 -3.42 -2.14 6.86
CA ASN A 18 -2.21 -2.00 6.04
C ASN A 18 -2.36 -0.85 5.04
N GLU A 19 -3.52 -0.74 4.38
CA GLU A 19 -3.78 0.32 3.41
C GLU A 19 -3.81 1.71 4.07
N LEU A 20 -4.46 1.84 5.22
CA LEU A 20 -4.51 3.10 5.96
C LEU A 20 -3.11 3.53 6.42
N THR A 21 -2.29 2.58 6.85
CA THR A 21 -0.90 2.84 7.23
C THR A 21 -0.11 3.34 6.03
N ALA A 22 -0.25 2.67 4.87
CA ALA A 22 0.43 3.05 3.64
C ALA A 22 0.02 4.44 3.15
N ILE A 23 -1.28 4.78 3.21
CA ILE A 23 -1.77 6.11 2.85
C ILE A 23 -1.00 7.19 3.62
N ASN A 24 -0.90 7.05 4.93
CA ASN A 24 -0.24 8.02 5.80
C ASN A 24 1.26 8.10 5.50
N GLN A 25 1.92 6.97 5.35
CA GLN A 25 3.36 6.93 5.10
C GLN A 25 3.71 7.56 3.76
N TYR A 26 3.02 7.16 2.69
CA TYR A 26 3.31 7.66 1.35
C TYR A 26 2.95 9.14 1.22
N PHE A 27 1.86 9.57 1.86
CA PHE A 27 1.47 10.98 1.86
C PHE A 27 2.56 11.85 2.50
N LEU A 28 3.07 11.46 3.67
CA LEU A 28 4.15 12.21 4.31
C LEU A 28 5.43 12.18 3.48
N HIS A 29 5.82 11.00 2.98
CA HIS A 29 7.00 10.88 2.13
C HIS A 29 6.89 11.75 0.87
N SER A 30 5.70 11.82 0.25
CA SER A 30 5.51 12.66 -0.94
C SER A 30 5.76 14.12 -0.64
N ARG A 31 5.29 14.60 0.52
CA ARG A 31 5.49 15.99 0.94
C ARG A 31 6.96 16.27 1.26
N MET A 32 7.64 15.35 1.91
CA MET A 32 9.06 15.47 2.20
C MET A 32 9.88 15.56 0.91
N LEU A 33 9.60 14.68 -0.05
CA LEU A 33 10.28 14.67 -1.34
C LEU A 33 10.08 15.99 -2.09
N LYS A 34 8.86 16.52 -2.10
CA LYS A 34 8.56 17.81 -2.72
C LYS A 34 9.26 18.97 -2.02
N ASP A 35 9.33 18.92 -0.69
CA ASP A 35 10.05 19.91 0.10
C ASP A 35 11.55 19.94 -0.25
N TRP A 36 12.12 18.79 -0.61
CA TRP A 36 13.50 18.68 -1.06
C TRP A 36 13.71 19.02 -2.54
N GLY A 37 12.65 19.41 -3.24
CA GLY A 37 12.72 19.78 -4.66
C GLY A 37 12.61 18.60 -5.62
N LEU A 38 12.28 17.40 -5.12
CA LEU A 38 12.17 16.20 -5.93
C LEU A 38 10.72 16.02 -6.37
N ASN A 39 10.23 16.94 -7.19
CA ASN A 39 8.80 17.01 -7.54
C ASN A 39 8.32 15.79 -8.29
N ARG A 40 9.13 15.24 -9.19
CA ARG A 40 8.75 14.08 -9.98
C ARG A 40 8.55 12.86 -9.11
N LEU A 41 9.50 12.57 -8.22
CA LEU A 41 9.40 11.46 -7.30
C LEU A 41 8.27 11.68 -6.28
N GLY A 42 8.14 12.92 -5.79
CA GLY A 42 7.08 13.30 -4.86
C GLY A 42 5.69 13.14 -5.47
N ASP A 43 5.52 13.51 -6.74
CA ASP A 43 4.24 13.32 -7.45
C ASP A 43 3.89 11.84 -7.57
N HIS A 44 4.86 11.00 -7.93
CA HIS A 44 4.62 9.55 -8.03
C HIS A 44 4.22 8.97 -6.66
N THR A 45 4.93 9.34 -5.60
CA THR A 45 4.64 8.85 -4.25
C THR A 45 3.27 9.35 -3.77
N TYR A 46 2.88 10.56 -4.14
CA TYR A 46 1.55 11.07 -3.87
C TYR A 46 0.47 10.23 -4.56
N GLU A 47 0.67 9.90 -5.83
CA GLU A 47 -0.27 9.05 -6.57
C GLU A 47 -0.40 7.67 -5.94
N GLU A 48 0.69 7.10 -5.42
CA GLU A 48 0.64 5.84 -4.69
C GLU A 48 -0.24 5.96 -3.43
N SER A 49 -0.14 7.07 -2.70
CA SER A 49 -1.01 7.33 -1.56
C SER A 49 -2.49 7.37 -1.95
N ILE A 50 -2.80 7.97 -3.10
CA ILE A 50 -4.17 8.02 -3.63
C ILE A 50 -4.65 6.63 -4.05
N ASP A 51 -3.80 5.82 -4.66
CA ASP A 51 -4.16 4.44 -5.03
C ASP A 51 -4.48 3.61 -3.78
N GLU A 52 -3.71 3.77 -2.71
CA GLU A 52 -4.00 3.11 -1.43
C GLU A 52 -5.32 3.58 -0.83
N MET A 53 -5.68 4.87 -1.00
CA MET A 53 -6.97 5.39 -0.56
C MET A 53 -8.12 4.74 -1.33
N LYS A 54 -7.97 4.50 -2.62
CA LYS A 54 -8.97 3.78 -3.42
C LYS A 54 -9.13 2.34 -2.96
N HIS A 55 -8.03 1.68 -2.60
CA HIS A 55 -8.07 0.33 -2.01
C HIS A 55 -8.83 0.35 -0.67
N ALA A 56 -8.52 1.31 0.20
CA ALA A 56 -9.19 1.46 1.48
C ALA A 56 -10.70 1.70 1.29
N ASP A 57 -11.07 2.55 0.34
CA ASP A 57 -12.47 2.83 0.01
C ASP A 57 -13.21 1.55 -0.38
N ALA A 58 -12.63 0.75 -1.27
CA ALA A 58 -13.24 -0.52 -1.71
C ALA A 58 -13.37 -1.53 -0.56
N LEU A 59 -12.35 -1.60 0.31
CA LEU A 59 -12.38 -2.48 1.48
C LEU A 59 -13.48 -2.07 2.47
N ILE A 60 -13.61 -0.77 2.75
CA ILE A 60 -14.66 -0.23 3.63
C ILE A 60 -16.04 -0.55 3.06
N GLU A 61 -16.22 -0.31 1.76
CA GLU A 61 -17.48 -0.59 1.08
C GLU A 61 -17.85 -2.07 1.20
N ARG A 62 -16.87 -2.98 1.02
CA ARG A 62 -17.11 -4.42 1.13
C ARG A 62 -17.48 -4.83 2.54
N VAL A 63 -16.78 -4.29 3.56
CA VAL A 63 -17.10 -4.57 4.98
C VAL A 63 -18.53 -4.14 5.29
N LEU A 64 -18.91 -2.94 4.87
CA LEU A 64 -20.27 -2.42 5.10
C LEU A 64 -21.32 -3.24 4.37
N PHE A 65 -21.05 -3.66 3.13
CA PHE A 65 -21.94 -4.53 2.38
C PHE A 65 -22.19 -5.85 3.11
N LEU A 66 -21.17 -6.39 3.76
CA LEU A 66 -21.26 -7.63 4.55
C LEU A 66 -21.78 -7.40 5.97
N GLU A 67 -22.29 -6.18 6.27
CA GLU A 67 -22.85 -5.80 7.57
C GLU A 67 -21.83 -5.86 8.72
N GLY A 68 -20.56 -5.67 8.38
CA GLY A 68 -19.49 -5.53 9.37
C GLY A 68 -19.22 -4.08 9.72
N LEU A 69 -18.26 -3.87 10.63
CA LEU A 69 -17.82 -2.55 11.04
C LEU A 69 -16.38 -2.33 10.54
N PRO A 70 -16.15 -1.38 9.61
CA PRO A 70 -14.79 -1.05 9.20
C PRO A 70 -14.00 -0.45 10.35
N ASN A 71 -12.78 -0.93 10.55
CA ASN A 71 -11.91 -0.45 11.62
C ASN A 71 -10.90 0.56 11.07
N LEU A 72 -11.15 1.86 11.28
CA LEU A 72 -10.27 2.94 10.89
C LEU A 72 -9.37 3.43 12.03
N GLN A 73 -9.53 2.87 13.23
CA GLN A 73 -8.77 3.29 14.41
C GLN A 73 -7.47 2.51 14.58
N ASP A 74 -7.40 1.30 14.01
CA ASP A 74 -6.22 0.45 14.13
C ASP A 74 -5.27 0.77 12.99
N LEU A 75 -4.19 1.49 13.30
CA LEU A 75 -3.16 1.89 12.35
C LEU A 75 -1.84 1.23 12.73
N GLY A 76 -1.09 0.80 11.72
CA GLY A 76 0.25 0.29 11.90
C GLY A 76 1.26 1.40 12.13
N LYS A 77 2.45 1.01 12.57
CA LYS A 77 3.55 1.93 12.80
C LYS A 77 4.10 2.41 11.45
N LEU A 78 4.30 3.73 11.31
CA LEU A 78 4.92 4.31 10.14
C LEU A 78 6.44 4.09 10.19
N MET A 79 7.03 3.90 9.01
CA MET A 79 8.47 3.84 8.80
C MET A 79 8.86 5.03 7.93
N ILE A 80 9.33 6.11 8.58
CA ILE A 80 9.61 7.36 7.88
C ILE A 80 11.09 7.47 7.57
N GLY A 81 11.43 7.54 6.28
CA GLY A 81 12.79 7.74 5.81
C GLY A 81 13.23 9.19 5.96
N GLN A 82 14.52 9.41 6.19
CA GLN A 82 15.07 10.75 6.37
C GLN A 82 15.85 11.24 5.16
N ASN A 83 16.00 10.39 4.15
CA ASN A 83 16.61 10.73 2.87
C ASN A 83 15.94 9.91 1.77
N VAL A 84 16.27 10.20 0.52
CA VAL A 84 15.60 9.60 -0.65
C VAL A 84 15.68 8.08 -0.64
N LYS A 85 16.87 7.53 -0.42
CA LYS A 85 17.07 6.08 -0.43
C LYS A 85 16.30 5.41 0.70
N GLU A 86 16.34 5.98 1.91
CA GLU A 86 15.60 5.46 3.06
C GLU A 86 14.09 5.48 2.83
N ILE A 87 13.57 6.54 2.20
CA ILE A 87 12.14 6.62 1.86
C ILE A 87 11.75 5.43 0.98
N LEU A 88 12.52 5.16 -0.07
CA LEU A 88 12.24 4.05 -0.98
C LEU A 88 12.35 2.70 -0.25
N GLU A 89 13.36 2.54 0.59
CA GLU A 89 13.55 1.32 1.38
C GLU A 89 12.43 1.11 2.40
N CYS A 90 11.99 2.18 3.07
CA CYS A 90 10.89 2.11 4.03
C CYS A 90 9.57 1.76 3.35
N ASP A 91 9.31 2.35 2.19
CA ASP A 91 8.08 2.07 1.44
C ASP A 91 8.09 0.63 0.92
N LEU A 92 9.23 0.14 0.42
CA LEU A 92 9.36 -1.25 0.00
C LEU A 92 9.12 -2.21 1.18
N ARG A 93 9.69 -1.91 2.34
CA ARG A 93 9.52 -2.74 3.54
C ARG A 93 8.05 -2.80 3.96
N LEU A 94 7.34 -1.67 3.90
CA LEU A 94 5.93 -1.62 4.23
C LEU A 94 5.11 -2.52 3.31
N GLU A 95 5.35 -2.46 2.00
CA GLU A 95 4.69 -3.31 1.02
C GLU A 95 4.99 -4.79 1.27
N MET A 96 6.25 -5.14 1.52
CA MET A 96 6.65 -6.52 1.76
C MET A 96 6.03 -7.09 3.04
N GLN A 97 5.73 -6.25 4.03
CA GLN A 97 5.02 -6.66 5.24
C GLN A 97 3.52 -6.87 5.02
N ALA A 98 2.94 -6.14 4.07
CA ALA A 98 1.51 -6.20 3.79
C ALA A 98 1.13 -7.38 2.88
N MET A 99 2.02 -7.79 1.99
CA MET A 99 1.70 -8.81 0.97
C MET A 99 1.33 -10.19 1.54
N PRO A 100 1.96 -10.69 2.61
CA PRO A 100 1.54 -11.95 3.21
C PRO A 100 0.09 -11.92 3.70
N ASP A 101 -0.36 -10.81 4.26
CA ASP A 101 -1.76 -10.65 4.72
C ASP A 101 -2.74 -10.76 3.55
N LEU A 102 -2.41 -10.16 2.41
CA LEU A 102 -3.22 -10.26 1.19
C LEU A 102 -3.29 -11.70 0.68
N ARG A 103 -2.16 -12.39 0.63
CA ARG A 103 -2.12 -13.78 0.16
C ARG A 103 -2.93 -14.70 1.07
N GLU A 104 -2.81 -14.51 2.38
CA GLU A 104 -3.58 -15.28 3.36
C GLU A 104 -5.08 -15.00 3.22
N ALA A 105 -5.46 -13.72 3.05
CA ALA A 105 -6.85 -13.34 2.85
C ALA A 105 -7.45 -13.95 1.58
N ILE A 106 -6.69 -13.97 0.48
CA ILE A 106 -7.09 -14.58 -0.78
C ILE A 106 -7.34 -16.07 -0.58
N ALA A 107 -6.39 -16.78 0.02
CA ALA A 107 -6.49 -18.21 0.26
C ALA A 107 -7.70 -18.55 1.14
N TYR A 108 -7.93 -17.77 2.18
CA TYR A 108 -9.07 -17.98 3.07
C TYR A 108 -10.40 -17.78 2.34
N CYS A 109 -10.54 -16.69 1.59
CA CYS A 109 -11.77 -16.39 0.84
C CYS A 109 -12.04 -17.44 -0.23
N GLU A 110 -11.00 -17.96 -0.88
CA GLU A 110 -11.14 -19.07 -1.84
C GLU A 110 -11.77 -20.30 -1.15
N GLY A 111 -11.24 -20.67 0.01
CA GLY A 111 -11.76 -21.82 0.78
C GLY A 111 -13.15 -21.58 1.34
N ALA A 112 -13.51 -20.35 1.64
CA ALA A 112 -14.83 -19.97 2.15
C ALA A 112 -15.84 -19.68 1.04
N SER A 113 -15.45 -19.81 -0.21
CA SER A 113 -16.27 -19.52 -1.40
C SER A 113 -16.76 -18.08 -1.47
N ASP A 114 -16.05 -17.13 -0.86
CA ASP A 114 -16.32 -15.71 -1.02
C ASP A 114 -15.45 -15.17 -2.16
N TYR A 115 -15.91 -15.41 -3.37
CA TYR A 115 -15.15 -15.07 -4.58
C TYR A 115 -15.09 -13.58 -4.84
N VAL A 116 -16.05 -12.80 -4.38
CA VAL A 116 -16.07 -11.35 -4.56
C VAL A 116 -15.02 -10.70 -3.66
N SER A 117 -14.96 -11.08 -2.38
CA SER A 117 -13.89 -10.60 -1.49
C SER A 117 -12.52 -11.08 -1.96
N ARG A 118 -12.42 -12.32 -2.41
CA ARG A 118 -11.19 -12.86 -3.00
C ARG A 118 -10.71 -11.99 -4.17
N GLN A 119 -11.61 -11.63 -5.06
CA GLN A 119 -11.26 -10.80 -6.23
C GLN A 119 -10.80 -9.40 -5.81
N LEU A 120 -11.45 -8.81 -4.82
CA LEU A 120 -11.02 -7.53 -4.28
C LEU A 120 -9.58 -7.60 -3.75
N PHE A 121 -9.28 -8.61 -2.93
CA PHE A 121 -7.92 -8.82 -2.43
C PHE A 121 -6.92 -9.07 -3.56
N ARG A 122 -7.34 -9.82 -4.59
CA ARG A 122 -6.49 -10.11 -5.74
C ARG A 122 -6.14 -8.85 -6.51
N ASP A 123 -7.11 -7.97 -6.73
CA ASP A 123 -6.88 -6.70 -7.42
C ASP A 123 -5.91 -5.81 -6.63
N ILE A 124 -6.05 -5.78 -5.30
CA ILE A 124 -5.13 -5.05 -4.44
C ILE A 124 -3.73 -5.66 -4.52
N LEU A 125 -3.62 -6.98 -4.47
CA LEU A 125 -2.31 -7.66 -4.57
C LEU A 125 -1.62 -7.34 -5.89
N ASP A 126 -2.34 -7.36 -7.01
CA ASP A 126 -1.78 -7.00 -8.32
C ASP A 126 -1.20 -5.58 -8.29
N SER A 127 -1.92 -4.63 -7.71
CA SER A 127 -1.47 -3.24 -7.56
C SER A 127 -0.22 -3.13 -6.66
N GLU A 128 -0.21 -3.87 -5.55
CA GLU A 128 0.93 -3.87 -4.62
C GLU A 128 2.18 -4.49 -5.25
N GLU A 129 2.02 -5.54 -6.06
CA GLU A 129 3.14 -6.12 -6.78
C GLU A 129 3.74 -5.16 -7.79
N GLU A 130 2.92 -4.39 -8.49
CA GLU A 130 3.41 -3.34 -9.40
C GLU A 130 4.20 -2.28 -8.62
N HIS A 131 3.72 -1.89 -7.46
CA HIS A 131 4.40 -0.91 -6.61
C HIS A 131 5.74 -1.44 -6.09
N VAL A 132 5.77 -2.70 -5.66
CA VAL A 132 7.02 -3.37 -5.25
C VAL A 132 8.04 -3.35 -6.40
N ASP A 133 7.61 -3.74 -7.59
CA ASP A 133 8.48 -3.75 -8.77
C ASP A 133 9.02 -2.35 -9.07
N TRP A 134 8.18 -1.33 -8.99
CA TRP A 134 8.59 0.06 -9.19
C TRP A 134 9.64 0.50 -8.15
N LEU A 135 9.39 0.20 -6.86
CA LEU A 135 10.31 0.55 -5.77
C LEU A 135 11.66 -0.15 -5.94
N GLU A 136 11.66 -1.43 -6.26
CA GLU A 136 12.89 -2.19 -6.50
C GLU A 136 13.65 -1.63 -7.70
N THR A 137 12.94 -1.20 -8.73
CA THR A 137 13.56 -0.56 -9.90
C THR A 137 14.23 0.76 -9.52
N GLN A 138 13.58 1.60 -8.69
CA GLN A 138 14.19 2.86 -8.25
C GLN A 138 15.47 2.60 -7.44
N LEU A 139 15.43 1.65 -6.52
CA LEU A 139 16.62 1.29 -5.73
C LEU A 139 17.73 0.75 -6.62
N SER A 140 17.41 -0.05 -7.62
CA SER A 140 18.37 -0.54 -8.60
C SER A 140 19.02 0.59 -9.41
N LEU A 141 18.22 1.60 -9.80
CA LEU A 141 18.72 2.77 -10.52
C LEU A 141 19.68 3.59 -9.67
N ILE A 142 19.42 3.72 -8.37
CA ILE A 142 20.33 4.39 -7.44
C ILE A 142 21.68 3.66 -7.44
N ASP A 143 21.68 2.34 -7.35
CA ASP A 143 22.91 1.54 -7.35
C ASP A 143 23.68 1.66 -8.68
N LYS A 144 22.96 1.71 -9.81
CA LYS A 144 23.57 1.73 -11.14
C LYS A 144 24.09 3.10 -11.53
N THR A 145 23.39 4.18 -11.16
CA THR A 145 23.72 5.54 -11.64
C THR A 145 24.33 6.42 -10.58
N GLY A 146 24.28 6.00 -9.32
CA GLY A 146 24.65 6.81 -8.16
C GLY A 146 23.50 7.67 -7.67
N LEU A 147 23.49 7.94 -6.36
CA LEU A 147 22.39 8.67 -5.71
C LEU A 147 22.21 10.07 -6.29
N GLU A 148 23.30 10.79 -6.53
CA GLU A 148 23.22 12.18 -7.04
C GLU A 148 22.58 12.24 -8.42
N ASN A 149 22.96 11.35 -9.32
CA ASN A 149 22.36 11.27 -10.66
C ASN A 149 20.88 10.89 -10.59
N TYR A 150 20.55 9.95 -9.71
CA TYR A 150 19.16 9.56 -9.51
C TYR A 150 18.33 10.74 -9.00
N ILE A 151 18.80 11.45 -7.97
CA ILE A 151 18.13 12.62 -7.42
C ILE A 151 17.90 13.66 -8.51
N GLN A 152 18.90 13.95 -9.32
CA GLN A 152 18.79 14.92 -10.40
C GLN A 152 17.68 14.52 -11.38
N SER A 153 17.54 13.24 -11.69
CA SER A 153 16.50 12.75 -12.60
C SER A 153 15.09 12.90 -12.04
N GLN A 154 14.94 13.10 -10.74
CA GLN A 154 13.66 13.19 -10.05
C GLN A 154 13.22 14.62 -9.73
N MET A 155 14.02 15.61 -10.08
CA MET A 155 13.75 17.00 -9.77
C MET A 155 12.64 17.60 -10.63
N GLY A 156 12.46 17.11 -11.82
CA GLY A 156 11.37 17.43 -12.76
C GLY A 156 10.80 18.80 -12.69
#